data_b0e3f2825153063580b02115e4f3bc32
#
_entry.id   b0e3f2825153063580b02115e4f3bc32
#
_cell.length_a   1.000
_cell.length_b   1.000
_cell.length_c   1.000
_cell.angle_alpha   90.00
_cell.angle_beta   90.00
_cell.angle_gamma   90.00
#
_symmetry.space_group_name_H-M   'P 1'
#
loop_
_entity.id
_entity.type
_entity.pdbx_description
1 polymer ?
#
loop_
_entity_poly.entity_id
_entity_poly.type
_entity_poly.pdbx_seq_one_letter_code
_entity_poly.pdbx_strand_id
1 'polypeptide(L)'
;MLKKELSRVAPDYRRMVAAAENCRSEILPLYEHNVSCKIIDELAGSDVCGRMESGDFDAAFAAYGEFFRLAGYDVVTFEYCIGAAMPPGGALRGGMGPIQSRADLEAFPWEQVPDRYWDLAAPMFEALGRRMPYGMKAIGGVGNGAFELAEDLVGLQSLPFLEADDPEAHAELYRRIGDLMETIWTRFLKEFGELYCVCRIGDDLGFRSSLLTMPDTVRQLVIPQYKRVIDRVHAAGKPFLLHCCGCIFEVMDDLIAAGIDAKHSNEDAIAPFERWIHDYSDRIGLFGGIDMDFIVSRTPEEIRRKIDAEAPRFRELANGFAIGTGNSIPDYVPAENYLAMLEAVNAYRDSLSQR
;
A
#
# COMPACT_ATOMS: atom_id res chain seq x y z
N MET A 1 10.53 -20.93 -11.90
CA MET A 1 9.17 -21.10 -11.42
C MET A 1 9.18 -21.52 -9.96
N LEU A 2 8.39 -20.82 -9.15
CA LEU A 2 8.33 -20.99 -7.69
C LEU A 2 7.53 -22.26 -7.33
N LYS A 3 8.21 -23.40 -7.25
CA LYS A 3 7.60 -24.70 -6.90
C LYS A 3 7.97 -25.19 -5.50
N LYS A 4 8.78 -24.44 -4.78
CA LYS A 4 9.23 -24.74 -3.41
C LYS A 4 9.44 -23.43 -2.67
N GLU A 5 9.42 -23.51 -1.36
CA GLU A 5 9.72 -22.38 -0.48
C GLU A 5 11.12 -21.80 -0.77
N LEU A 6 11.21 -20.48 -0.88
CA LEU A 6 12.48 -19.75 -1.05
C LEU A 6 13.21 -19.56 0.29
N SER A 7 12.50 -19.61 1.41
CA SER A 7 13.06 -19.44 2.74
C SER A 7 12.80 -20.67 3.61
N ARG A 8 13.70 -20.94 4.56
CA ARG A 8 13.51 -21.90 5.66
C ARG A 8 12.81 -21.28 6.85
N VAL A 9 12.66 -19.97 6.84
CA VAL A 9 11.99 -19.21 7.91
C VAL A 9 10.48 -19.35 7.73
N ALA A 10 9.80 -19.92 8.71
CA ALA A 10 8.34 -20.01 8.72
C ALA A 10 7.72 -18.59 8.77
N PRO A 11 6.59 -18.35 8.10
CA PRO A 11 5.88 -17.07 8.16
C PRO A 11 5.49 -16.69 9.59
N ASP A 12 5.69 -15.44 9.94
CA ASP A 12 5.24 -14.85 11.21
C ASP A 12 4.90 -13.36 11.02
N TYR A 13 3.62 -13.06 10.93
CA TYR A 13 3.12 -11.70 10.71
C TYR A 13 3.57 -10.69 11.78
N ARG A 14 3.96 -11.14 12.99
CA ARG A 14 4.42 -10.25 14.08
C ARG A 14 5.69 -9.51 13.72
N ARG A 15 6.51 -10.05 12.80
CA ARG A 15 7.70 -9.36 12.27
C ARG A 15 7.31 -8.10 11.50
N MET A 16 6.21 -8.17 10.73
CA MET A 16 5.68 -7.02 10.01
C MET A 16 5.09 -5.98 10.94
N VAL A 17 4.38 -6.42 11.98
CA VAL A 17 3.87 -5.53 13.04
C VAL A 17 5.03 -4.81 13.72
N ALA A 18 6.07 -5.53 14.15
CA ALA A 18 7.25 -4.91 14.77
C ALA A 18 7.91 -3.86 13.85
N ALA A 19 8.08 -4.17 12.56
CA ALA A 19 8.63 -3.20 11.60
C ALA A 19 7.73 -1.96 11.45
N ALA A 20 6.40 -2.14 11.42
CA ALA A 20 5.46 -1.02 11.34
C ALA A 20 5.47 -0.17 12.61
N GLU A 21 5.62 -0.77 13.79
CA GLU A 21 5.76 -0.09 15.09
C GLU A 21 7.18 0.47 15.33
N ASN A 22 7.96 0.62 14.27
CA ASN A 22 9.34 1.10 14.31
C ASN A 22 10.27 0.28 15.22
N CYS A 23 10.05 -1.01 15.31
CA CYS A 23 10.85 -1.94 16.09
C CYS A 23 11.62 -2.91 15.19
N ARG A 24 12.88 -3.19 15.54
CA ARG A 24 13.70 -4.14 14.79
C ARG A 24 13.26 -5.57 15.04
N SER A 25 12.90 -6.27 13.97
CA SER A 25 12.63 -7.71 14.00
C SER A 25 13.94 -8.53 13.95
N GLU A 26 13.97 -9.70 14.61
CA GLU A 26 15.11 -10.64 14.51
C GLU A 26 15.35 -11.09 13.07
N ILE A 27 14.30 -11.40 12.35
CA ILE A 27 14.32 -11.72 10.92
C ILE A 27 13.75 -10.55 10.14
N LEU A 28 14.45 -10.11 9.11
CA LEU A 28 14.01 -9.02 8.24
C LEU A 28 12.71 -9.38 7.52
N PRO A 29 11.58 -8.68 7.73
CA PRO A 29 10.35 -8.93 6.99
C PRO A 29 10.44 -8.46 5.53
N LEU A 30 9.75 -9.18 4.65
CA LEU A 30 9.57 -8.87 3.24
C LEU A 30 8.22 -8.18 3.04
N TYR A 31 8.21 -7.09 2.27
CA TYR A 31 7.01 -6.33 1.96
C TYR A 31 6.92 -5.98 0.48
N GLU A 32 5.74 -6.12 -0.10
CA GLU A 32 5.35 -5.47 -1.35
C GLU A 32 4.00 -4.78 -1.18
N HIS A 33 3.85 -3.62 -1.83
CA HIS A 33 2.57 -2.90 -1.82
C HIS A 33 1.50 -3.70 -2.57
N ASN A 34 1.83 -4.12 -3.77
CA ASN A 34 1.01 -4.98 -4.61
C ASN A 34 1.92 -5.79 -5.55
N VAL A 35 1.49 -7.01 -5.87
CA VAL A 35 2.13 -7.84 -6.89
C VAL A 35 1.09 -8.19 -7.94
N SER A 36 1.34 -7.86 -9.20
CA SER A 36 0.46 -8.20 -10.31
C SER A 36 0.13 -9.69 -10.34
N CYS A 37 -1.13 -10.03 -10.52
CA CYS A 37 -1.55 -11.42 -10.64
C CYS A 37 -0.87 -12.14 -11.82
N LYS A 38 -0.50 -11.43 -12.89
CA LYS A 38 0.24 -12.01 -14.01
C LYS A 38 1.64 -12.45 -13.61
N ILE A 39 2.34 -11.65 -12.81
CA ILE A 39 3.66 -12.01 -12.27
C ILE A 39 3.55 -13.22 -11.32
N ILE A 40 2.51 -13.24 -10.50
CA ILE A 40 2.21 -14.39 -9.63
C ILE A 40 1.96 -15.64 -10.47
N ASP A 41 1.13 -15.55 -11.50
CA ASP A 41 0.78 -16.68 -12.38
C ASP A 41 2.01 -17.18 -13.14
N GLU A 42 2.86 -16.28 -13.63
CA GLU A 42 4.12 -16.65 -14.30
C GLU A 42 5.08 -17.38 -13.35
N LEU A 43 5.28 -16.85 -12.15
CA LEU A 43 6.22 -17.42 -11.18
C LEU A 43 5.70 -18.71 -10.56
N ALA A 44 4.44 -18.77 -10.14
CA ALA A 44 3.86 -19.92 -9.46
C ALA A 44 3.29 -20.98 -10.42
N GLY A 45 3.03 -20.63 -11.68
CA GLY A 45 2.31 -21.48 -12.63
C GLY A 45 0.85 -21.66 -12.20
N SER A 46 0.25 -20.62 -11.66
CA SER A 46 -1.14 -20.55 -11.19
C SER A 46 -2.04 -19.86 -12.22
N ASP A 47 -3.28 -19.59 -11.83
CA ASP A 47 -4.29 -18.85 -12.63
C ASP A 47 -5.07 -17.92 -11.69
N VAL A 48 -4.34 -17.06 -10.96
CA VAL A 48 -4.96 -16.08 -10.05
C VAL A 48 -5.79 -15.07 -10.82
N CYS A 49 -5.26 -14.55 -11.95
CA CYS A 49 -5.96 -13.56 -12.76
C CYS A 49 -7.31 -14.09 -13.26
N GLY A 50 -7.31 -15.23 -13.94
CA GLY A 50 -8.56 -15.78 -14.53
C GLY A 50 -9.58 -16.17 -13.46
N ARG A 51 -9.15 -16.62 -12.29
CA ARG A 51 -10.04 -16.92 -11.16
C ARG A 51 -10.63 -15.66 -10.53
N MET A 52 -9.85 -14.59 -10.39
CA MET A 52 -10.37 -13.29 -9.95
C MET A 52 -11.43 -12.74 -10.91
N GLU A 53 -11.16 -12.81 -12.23
CA GLU A 53 -12.10 -12.36 -13.27
C GLU A 53 -13.38 -13.19 -13.31
N SER A 54 -13.30 -14.50 -13.07
CA SER A 54 -14.46 -15.40 -13.03
C SER A 54 -15.26 -15.35 -11.73
N GLY A 55 -14.75 -14.65 -10.70
CA GLY A 55 -15.37 -14.60 -9.37
C GLY A 55 -15.11 -15.84 -8.50
N ASP A 56 -14.21 -16.74 -8.90
CA ASP A 56 -13.76 -17.87 -8.07
C ASP A 56 -12.73 -17.39 -7.06
N PHE A 57 -13.17 -16.52 -6.15
CA PHE A 57 -12.29 -15.88 -5.16
C PHE A 57 -11.64 -16.87 -4.21
N ASP A 58 -12.30 -17.95 -3.85
CA ASP A 58 -11.71 -18.98 -2.99
C ASP A 58 -10.48 -19.65 -3.61
N ALA A 59 -10.57 -20.04 -4.88
CA ALA A 59 -9.44 -20.64 -5.59
C ALA A 59 -8.36 -19.59 -5.93
N ALA A 60 -8.78 -18.35 -6.23
CA ALA A 60 -7.86 -17.24 -6.47
C ALA A 60 -7.01 -16.96 -5.21
N PHE A 61 -7.63 -16.76 -4.05
CA PHE A 61 -6.90 -16.46 -2.81
C PHE A 61 -6.14 -17.64 -2.23
N ALA A 62 -6.55 -18.88 -2.53
CA ALA A 62 -5.73 -20.04 -2.22
C ALA A 62 -4.38 -20.02 -2.97
N ALA A 63 -4.42 -19.73 -4.28
CA ALA A 63 -3.20 -19.62 -5.09
C ALA A 63 -2.39 -18.35 -4.74
N TYR A 64 -3.06 -17.23 -4.52
CA TYR A 64 -2.45 -15.96 -4.13
C TYR A 64 -1.72 -16.06 -2.78
N GLY A 65 -2.37 -16.56 -1.75
CA GLY A 65 -1.76 -16.76 -0.43
C GLY A 65 -0.59 -17.74 -0.47
N GLU A 66 -0.73 -18.83 -1.23
CA GLU A 66 0.34 -19.81 -1.41
C GLU A 66 1.57 -19.21 -2.10
N PHE A 67 1.39 -18.30 -3.08
CA PHE A 67 2.50 -17.56 -3.68
C PHE A 67 3.27 -16.76 -2.61
N PHE A 68 2.60 -15.97 -1.77
CA PHE A 68 3.27 -15.18 -0.73
C PHE A 68 4.01 -16.09 0.27
N ARG A 69 3.40 -17.21 0.64
CA ARG A 69 4.02 -18.19 1.53
C ARG A 69 5.29 -18.80 0.91
N LEU A 70 5.22 -19.27 -0.34
CA LEU A 70 6.36 -19.85 -1.05
C LEU A 70 7.46 -18.82 -1.33
N ALA A 71 7.10 -17.57 -1.61
CA ALA A 71 8.03 -16.48 -1.83
C ALA A 71 8.72 -16.00 -0.54
N GLY A 72 8.33 -16.53 0.64
CA GLY A 72 8.97 -16.24 1.92
C GLY A 72 8.45 -14.98 2.61
N TYR A 73 7.26 -14.50 2.27
CA TYR A 73 6.63 -13.39 2.98
C TYR A 73 6.08 -13.81 4.35
N ASP A 74 6.00 -12.84 5.25
CA ASP A 74 5.38 -13.00 6.58
C ASP A 74 3.90 -12.59 6.56
N VAL A 75 3.46 -11.90 5.51
CA VAL A 75 2.10 -11.38 5.33
C VAL A 75 1.63 -11.57 3.89
N VAL A 76 0.31 -11.52 3.70
CA VAL A 76 -0.32 -11.42 2.38
C VAL A 76 -0.75 -9.97 2.19
N THR A 77 -0.29 -9.30 1.12
CA THR A 77 -0.77 -7.95 0.82
C THR A 77 -2.10 -8.01 0.09
N PHE A 78 -3.10 -7.31 0.58
CA PHE A 78 -4.38 -7.18 -0.12
C PHE A 78 -5.15 -5.96 0.37
N GLU A 79 -5.65 -5.17 -0.56
CA GLU A 79 -6.59 -4.09 -0.32
C GLU A 79 -7.66 -4.06 -1.42
N TYR A 80 -8.82 -3.50 -1.08
CA TYR A 80 -9.85 -3.20 -2.06
C TYR A 80 -10.12 -1.69 -2.08
N CYS A 81 -9.99 -1.09 -3.26
CA CYS A 81 -10.05 0.36 -3.41
C CYS A 81 -11.48 0.90 -3.41
N ILE A 82 -11.75 2.00 -2.71
CA ILE A 82 -13.04 2.70 -2.71
C ILE A 82 -13.40 3.18 -4.11
N GLY A 83 -12.41 3.62 -4.90
CA GLY A 83 -12.58 4.05 -6.29
C GLY A 83 -13.28 3.01 -7.18
N ALA A 84 -13.16 1.71 -6.87
CA ALA A 84 -13.87 0.65 -7.61
C ALA A 84 -15.41 0.73 -7.49
N ALA A 85 -15.91 1.31 -6.39
CA ALA A 85 -17.34 1.54 -6.16
C ALA A 85 -17.84 2.90 -6.66
N MET A 86 -16.91 3.79 -7.06
CA MET A 86 -17.25 5.13 -7.58
C MET A 86 -17.69 5.08 -9.03
N PRO A 87 -18.45 6.07 -9.51
CA PRO A 87 -18.72 6.23 -10.94
C PRO A 87 -17.43 6.32 -11.76
N PRO A 88 -17.40 5.81 -13.01
CA PRO A 88 -16.24 5.93 -13.88
C PRO A 88 -15.89 7.41 -14.14
N GLY A 89 -14.66 7.78 -13.92
CA GLY A 89 -14.13 9.13 -14.11
C GLY A 89 -12.84 9.34 -13.33
N GLY A 90 -12.21 10.49 -13.47
CA GLY A 90 -11.09 10.90 -12.67
C GLY A 90 -9.70 10.77 -13.27
N ALA A 91 -8.69 11.13 -12.51
CA ALA A 91 -7.31 11.32 -12.96
C ALA A 91 -6.63 10.04 -13.39
N LEU A 92 -6.84 8.95 -12.66
CA LEU A 92 -6.23 7.65 -12.96
C LEU A 92 -6.71 7.06 -14.29
N ARG A 93 -7.84 7.54 -14.83
CA ARG A 93 -8.39 7.13 -16.12
C ARG A 93 -8.30 8.20 -17.19
N GLY A 94 -7.72 9.38 -16.86
CA GLY A 94 -7.57 10.51 -17.76
C GLY A 94 -8.91 11.12 -18.16
N GLY A 95 -9.39 12.12 -17.41
CA GLY A 95 -10.65 12.79 -17.71
C GLY A 95 -11.10 13.73 -16.59
N MET A 96 -12.27 14.34 -16.81
CA MET A 96 -12.98 15.08 -15.78
C MET A 96 -13.81 14.09 -14.94
N GLY A 97 -13.75 14.23 -13.63
CA GLY A 97 -14.60 13.49 -12.71
C GLY A 97 -16.06 13.98 -12.76
N PRO A 98 -16.97 13.29 -12.08
CA PRO A 98 -18.42 13.62 -12.05
C PRO A 98 -18.76 14.91 -11.30
N ILE A 99 -17.85 15.44 -10.48
CA ILE A 99 -18.05 16.65 -9.66
C ILE A 99 -17.25 17.80 -10.26
N GLN A 100 -17.93 18.78 -10.85
CA GLN A 100 -17.31 19.97 -11.43
C GLN A 100 -17.83 21.27 -10.80
N SER A 101 -18.83 21.17 -9.91
CA SER A 101 -19.47 22.31 -9.25
C SER A 101 -20.03 21.90 -7.89
N ARG A 102 -20.41 22.89 -7.07
CA ARG A 102 -21.13 22.67 -5.81
C ARG A 102 -22.42 21.87 -6.01
N ALA A 103 -23.15 22.15 -7.09
CA ALA A 103 -24.38 21.42 -7.40
C ALA A 103 -24.12 19.93 -7.67
N ASP A 104 -23.04 19.60 -8.38
CA ASP A 104 -22.65 18.20 -8.62
C ASP A 104 -22.23 17.51 -7.30
N LEU A 105 -21.47 18.23 -6.45
CA LEU A 105 -21.08 17.74 -5.14
C LEU A 105 -22.27 17.39 -4.24
N GLU A 106 -23.29 18.26 -4.24
CA GLU A 106 -24.53 18.06 -3.49
C GLU A 106 -25.39 16.92 -4.05
N ALA A 107 -25.41 16.78 -5.37
CA ALA A 107 -26.19 15.75 -6.08
C ALA A 107 -25.50 14.38 -6.09
N PHE A 108 -24.21 14.30 -5.76
CA PHE A 108 -23.46 13.03 -5.80
C PHE A 108 -24.03 12.03 -4.79
N PRO A 109 -24.20 10.75 -5.16
CA PRO A 109 -24.88 9.74 -4.35
C PRO A 109 -23.99 9.14 -3.26
N TRP A 110 -23.46 9.98 -2.36
CA TRP A 110 -22.50 9.60 -1.30
C TRP A 110 -22.96 8.43 -0.45
N GLU A 111 -24.25 8.40 -0.10
CA GLU A 111 -24.82 7.37 0.78
C GLU A 111 -24.90 5.98 0.11
N GLN A 112 -24.82 5.91 -1.22
CA GLN A 112 -24.89 4.64 -1.95
C GLN A 112 -23.50 3.98 -2.12
N VAL A 113 -22.43 4.76 -2.02
CA VAL A 113 -21.06 4.27 -2.23
C VAL A 113 -20.67 3.17 -1.24
N PRO A 114 -20.94 3.28 0.08
CA PRO A 114 -20.60 2.22 1.02
C PRO A 114 -21.25 0.88 0.69
N ASP A 115 -22.54 0.85 0.35
CA ASP A 115 -23.24 -0.39 0.02
C ASP A 115 -22.64 -1.02 -1.25
N ARG A 116 -22.41 -0.22 -2.30
CA ARG A 116 -21.77 -0.69 -3.53
C ARG A 116 -20.34 -1.21 -3.27
N TYR A 117 -19.59 -0.53 -2.39
CA TYR A 117 -18.25 -0.99 -2.00
C TYR A 117 -18.33 -2.38 -1.36
N TRP A 118 -19.24 -2.58 -0.43
CA TRP A 118 -19.38 -3.84 0.29
C TRP A 118 -19.91 -4.98 -0.56
N ASP A 119 -20.77 -4.71 -1.52
CA ASP A 119 -21.23 -5.70 -2.51
C ASP A 119 -20.05 -6.26 -3.31
N LEU A 120 -19.04 -5.44 -3.61
CA LEU A 120 -17.84 -5.83 -4.35
C LEU A 120 -16.74 -6.42 -3.47
N ALA A 121 -16.47 -5.80 -2.34
CA ALA A 121 -15.31 -6.07 -1.51
C ALA A 121 -15.50 -7.24 -0.53
N ALA A 122 -16.69 -7.40 0.07
CA ALA A 122 -16.91 -8.37 1.12
C ALA A 122 -16.62 -9.81 0.67
N PRO A 123 -17.07 -10.28 -0.52
CA PRO A 123 -16.76 -11.64 -0.98
C PRO A 123 -15.25 -11.90 -1.10
N MET A 124 -14.45 -10.88 -1.44
CA MET A 124 -13.01 -11.01 -1.57
C MET A 124 -12.32 -11.06 -0.20
N PHE A 125 -12.72 -10.21 0.76
CA PHE A 125 -12.19 -10.26 2.12
C PHE A 125 -12.54 -11.59 2.82
N GLU A 126 -13.75 -12.08 2.62
CA GLU A 126 -14.17 -13.38 3.14
C GLU A 126 -13.33 -14.53 2.56
N ALA A 127 -13.13 -14.55 1.24
CA ALA A 127 -12.32 -15.56 0.58
C ALA A 127 -10.86 -15.51 1.04
N LEU A 128 -10.27 -14.30 1.15
CA LEU A 128 -8.93 -14.12 1.72
C LEU A 128 -8.86 -14.70 3.13
N GLY A 129 -9.84 -14.42 3.98
CA GLY A 129 -9.88 -14.94 5.35
C GLY A 129 -9.92 -16.48 5.42
N ARG A 130 -10.76 -17.10 4.57
CA ARG A 130 -10.84 -18.56 4.48
C ARG A 130 -9.56 -19.23 3.95
N ARG A 131 -8.75 -18.49 3.18
CA ARG A 131 -7.55 -19.01 2.47
C ARG A 131 -6.23 -18.49 3.01
N MET A 132 -6.26 -17.76 4.14
CA MET A 132 -5.03 -17.21 4.74
C MET A 132 -4.09 -18.35 5.17
N PRO A 133 -2.82 -18.33 4.70
CA PRO A 133 -1.86 -19.36 5.11
C PRO A 133 -1.54 -19.27 6.60
N TYR A 134 -1.24 -20.43 7.20
CA TYR A 134 -0.87 -20.49 8.62
C TYR A 134 0.34 -19.62 8.95
N GLY A 135 0.27 -18.88 10.05
CA GLY A 135 1.32 -17.96 10.50
C GLY A 135 1.28 -16.59 9.83
N MET A 136 0.46 -16.39 8.79
CA MET A 136 0.31 -15.12 8.09
C MET A 136 -0.97 -14.37 8.51
N LYS A 137 -0.95 -13.07 8.31
CA LYS A 137 -2.12 -12.18 8.28
C LYS A 137 -2.01 -11.27 7.06
N ALA A 138 -3.07 -10.54 6.76
CA ALA A 138 -3.04 -9.56 5.69
C ALA A 138 -2.42 -8.23 6.14
N ILE A 139 -1.88 -7.48 5.16
CA ILE A 139 -1.53 -6.07 5.25
C ILE A 139 -2.22 -5.32 4.11
N GLY A 140 -2.84 -4.18 4.42
CA GLY A 140 -3.66 -3.41 3.47
C GLY A 140 -4.99 -3.02 4.07
N GLY A 141 -6.09 -3.43 3.43
CA GLY A 141 -7.45 -3.17 3.90
C GLY A 141 -8.29 -2.40 2.90
N VAL A 142 -8.70 -1.17 3.23
CA VAL A 142 -9.47 -0.30 2.33
C VAL A 142 -8.51 0.64 1.61
N GLY A 143 -8.39 0.49 0.31
CA GLY A 143 -7.50 1.30 -0.54
C GLY A 143 -8.11 2.66 -0.91
N ASN A 144 -7.28 3.51 -1.47
CA ASN A 144 -7.38 4.91 -1.80
C ASN A 144 -7.36 5.87 -0.60
N GLY A 145 -6.50 6.87 -0.73
CA GLY A 145 -6.45 8.03 0.15
C GLY A 145 -7.44 9.13 -0.28
N ALA A 146 -7.45 10.19 0.50
CA ALA A 146 -8.41 11.27 0.29
C ALA A 146 -8.10 12.10 -0.96
N PHE A 147 -6.84 12.22 -1.34
CA PHE A 147 -6.44 12.97 -2.52
C PHE A 147 -6.75 12.19 -3.80
N GLU A 148 -6.39 10.90 -3.90
CA GLU A 148 -6.78 10.04 -5.02
C GLU A 148 -8.30 10.01 -5.23
N LEU A 149 -9.09 9.95 -4.15
CA LEU A 149 -10.55 10.00 -4.27
C LEU A 149 -11.04 11.37 -4.77
N ALA A 150 -10.39 12.47 -4.37
CA ALA A 150 -10.71 13.79 -4.90
C ALA A 150 -10.33 13.89 -6.39
N GLU A 151 -9.19 13.30 -6.80
CA GLU A 151 -8.80 13.20 -8.20
C GLU A 151 -9.82 12.38 -9.02
N ASP A 152 -10.28 11.25 -8.51
CA ASP A 152 -11.29 10.42 -9.17
C ASP A 152 -12.64 11.15 -9.31
N LEU A 153 -13.02 11.95 -8.32
CA LEU A 153 -14.31 12.63 -8.30
C LEU A 153 -14.33 13.93 -9.11
N VAL A 154 -13.20 14.63 -9.20
CA VAL A 154 -13.12 15.97 -9.83
C VAL A 154 -12.23 15.96 -11.07
N GLY A 155 -11.13 15.21 -11.01
CA GLY A 155 -10.04 15.23 -11.99
C GLY A 155 -8.89 16.11 -11.50
N LEU A 156 -7.64 15.61 -11.60
CA LEU A 156 -6.43 16.31 -11.14
C LEU A 156 -6.33 17.74 -11.70
N GLN A 157 -6.65 17.91 -13.01
CA GLN A 157 -6.58 19.21 -13.64
C GLN A 157 -7.71 20.17 -13.24
N SER A 158 -8.85 19.65 -12.77
CA SER A 158 -10.01 20.41 -12.36
C SER A 158 -9.99 20.81 -10.88
N LEU A 159 -9.29 20.05 -10.02
CA LEU A 159 -9.19 20.35 -8.58
C LEU A 159 -8.72 21.79 -8.28
N PRO A 160 -7.66 22.35 -8.92
CA PRO A 160 -7.24 23.72 -8.67
C PRO A 160 -8.29 24.76 -9.07
N PHE A 161 -9.11 24.49 -10.09
CA PHE A 161 -10.18 25.40 -10.49
C PHE A 161 -11.34 25.36 -9.47
N LEU A 162 -11.71 24.18 -8.98
CA LEU A 162 -12.71 24.07 -7.92
C LEU A 162 -12.25 24.81 -6.64
N GLU A 163 -10.96 24.69 -6.28
CA GLU A 163 -10.36 25.40 -5.16
C GLU A 163 -10.41 26.92 -5.33
N ALA A 164 -10.10 27.42 -6.54
CA ALA A 164 -10.08 28.85 -6.83
C ALA A 164 -11.48 29.46 -6.97
N ASP A 165 -12.41 28.76 -7.59
CA ASP A 165 -13.75 29.25 -7.89
C ASP A 165 -14.72 29.09 -6.70
N ASP A 166 -14.59 28.00 -5.92
CA ASP A 166 -15.44 27.71 -4.77
C ASP A 166 -14.64 26.97 -3.67
N PRO A 167 -13.83 27.69 -2.88
CA PRO A 167 -13.02 27.09 -1.80
C PRO A 167 -13.83 26.33 -0.75
N GLU A 168 -15.08 26.76 -0.51
CA GLU A 168 -15.96 26.08 0.45
C GLU A 168 -16.44 24.73 -0.09
N ALA A 169 -16.78 24.63 -1.39
CA ALA A 169 -17.14 23.36 -2.03
C ALA A 169 -15.92 22.43 -2.08
N HIS A 170 -14.73 22.96 -2.34
CA HIS A 170 -13.47 22.20 -2.31
C HIS A 170 -13.21 21.62 -0.90
N ALA A 171 -13.36 22.39 0.15
CA ALA A 171 -13.22 21.90 1.52
C ALA A 171 -14.31 20.87 1.90
N GLU A 172 -15.55 21.10 1.47
CA GLU A 172 -16.67 20.18 1.67
C GLU A 172 -16.46 18.84 0.95
N LEU A 173 -15.84 18.83 -0.24
CA LEU A 173 -15.47 17.62 -0.96
C LEU A 173 -14.59 16.71 -0.08
N TYR A 174 -13.50 17.23 0.49
CA TYR A 174 -12.63 16.44 1.36
C TYR A 174 -13.32 15.98 2.64
N ARG A 175 -14.20 16.80 3.21
CA ARG A 175 -14.99 16.41 4.37
C ARG A 175 -15.89 15.21 4.05
N ARG A 176 -16.59 15.23 2.91
CA ARG A 176 -17.46 14.11 2.46
C ARG A 176 -16.66 12.85 2.12
N ILE A 177 -15.50 13.02 1.50
CA ILE A 177 -14.56 11.91 1.28
C ILE A 177 -14.15 11.30 2.63
N GLY A 178 -13.81 12.12 3.61
CA GLY A 178 -13.47 11.65 4.96
C GLY A 178 -14.63 10.92 5.66
N ASP A 179 -15.85 11.40 5.54
CA ASP A 179 -17.05 10.72 6.06
C ASP A 179 -17.25 9.35 5.43
N LEU A 180 -17.05 9.25 4.11
CA LEU A 180 -17.12 8.01 3.35
C LEU A 180 -16.01 7.03 3.79
N MET A 181 -14.76 7.49 3.84
CA MET A 181 -13.63 6.68 4.27
C MET A 181 -13.86 6.13 5.69
N GLU A 182 -14.23 7.00 6.63
CA GLU A 182 -14.47 6.58 8.03
C GLU A 182 -15.60 5.56 8.13
N THR A 183 -16.68 5.72 7.35
CA THR A 183 -17.80 4.78 7.32
C THR A 183 -17.35 3.40 6.86
N ILE A 184 -16.61 3.32 5.76
CA ILE A 184 -16.14 2.06 5.20
C ILE A 184 -15.09 1.42 6.13
N TRP A 185 -14.11 2.19 6.62
CA TRP A 185 -13.09 1.71 7.55
C TRP A 185 -13.66 1.20 8.88
N THR A 186 -14.69 1.85 9.42
CA THR A 186 -15.35 1.42 10.65
C THR A 186 -15.95 0.01 10.50
N ARG A 187 -16.64 -0.25 9.38
CA ARG A 187 -17.18 -1.58 9.10
C ARG A 187 -16.07 -2.59 8.80
N PHE A 188 -15.05 -2.20 8.01
CA PHE A 188 -13.89 -3.04 7.73
C PHE A 188 -13.22 -3.54 9.02
N LEU A 189 -12.87 -2.64 9.92
CA LEU A 189 -12.21 -3.00 11.17
C LEU A 189 -13.06 -3.92 12.05
N LYS A 190 -14.39 -3.73 12.06
CA LYS A 190 -15.32 -4.57 12.80
C LYS A 190 -15.43 -5.99 12.23
N GLU A 191 -15.53 -6.13 10.90
CA GLU A 191 -15.84 -7.40 10.25
C GLU A 191 -14.57 -8.17 9.85
N PHE A 192 -13.53 -7.48 9.41
CA PHE A 192 -12.32 -8.05 8.82
C PHE A 192 -11.02 -7.65 9.55
N GLY A 193 -11.10 -6.79 10.56
CA GLY A 193 -9.92 -6.29 11.27
C GLY A 193 -9.01 -7.38 11.82
N GLU A 194 -9.56 -8.49 12.31
CA GLU A 194 -8.76 -9.61 12.83
C GLU A 194 -7.92 -10.33 11.75
N LEU A 195 -8.31 -10.23 10.50
CA LEU A 195 -7.57 -10.78 9.38
C LEU A 195 -6.29 -9.98 9.08
N TYR A 196 -6.28 -8.69 9.41
CA TYR A 196 -5.20 -7.76 9.11
C TYR A 196 -4.31 -7.51 10.31
N CYS A 197 -2.98 -7.49 10.11
CA CYS A 197 -2.02 -7.16 11.16
C CYS A 197 -1.52 -5.71 11.07
N VAL A 198 -1.51 -5.13 9.88
CA VAL A 198 -1.18 -3.72 9.60
C VAL A 198 -2.24 -3.19 8.65
N CYS A 199 -2.83 -2.05 8.97
CA CYS A 199 -3.75 -1.35 8.07
C CYS A 199 -2.99 -0.35 7.21
N ARG A 200 -3.41 -0.18 5.93
CA ARG A 200 -2.73 0.69 4.97
C ARG A 200 -3.73 1.50 4.16
N ILE A 201 -3.37 2.75 3.89
CA ILE A 201 -3.96 3.57 2.83
C ILE A 201 -2.87 3.84 1.78
N GLY A 202 -3.23 3.81 0.49
CA GLY A 202 -2.44 4.35 -0.60
C GLY A 202 -2.98 5.71 -1.02
N ASP A 203 -2.09 6.68 -1.26
CA ASP A 203 -2.45 7.98 -1.86
C ASP A 203 -1.28 8.54 -2.68
N ASP A 204 -1.56 9.37 -3.67
CA ASP A 204 -0.60 9.95 -4.59
C ASP A 204 -0.48 11.48 -4.40
N LEU A 205 0.10 11.90 -3.24
CA LEU A 205 0.24 13.32 -2.91
C LEU A 205 1.34 14.05 -3.69
N GLY A 206 2.28 13.31 -4.28
CA GLY A 206 3.49 13.89 -4.83
C GLY A 206 3.84 13.45 -6.23
N PHE A 207 4.56 14.33 -6.91
CA PHE A 207 5.31 14.04 -8.12
C PHE A 207 6.81 13.96 -7.79
N ARG A 208 7.69 13.80 -8.79
CA ARG A 208 9.15 13.63 -8.56
C ARG A 208 9.81 14.76 -7.78
N SER A 209 9.33 15.99 -7.90
CA SER A 209 10.00 17.19 -7.36
C SER A 209 9.21 17.93 -6.29
N SER A 210 7.92 17.70 -6.18
CA SER A 210 7.03 18.46 -5.31
C SER A 210 5.73 17.72 -5.05
N LEU A 211 4.90 18.25 -4.17
CA LEU A 211 3.49 17.85 -4.04
C LEU A 211 2.72 18.17 -5.34
N LEU A 212 1.63 17.43 -5.56
CA LEU A 212 0.68 17.64 -6.67
C LEU A 212 -0.33 18.77 -6.38
N THR A 213 -0.47 19.14 -5.12
CA THR A 213 -1.31 20.26 -4.66
C THR A 213 -0.56 21.12 -3.65
N MET A 214 -1.17 22.23 -3.21
CA MET A 214 -0.53 23.12 -2.24
C MET A 214 -0.31 22.41 -0.90
N PRO A 215 0.84 22.61 -0.23
CA PRO A 215 1.11 22.01 1.09
C PRO A 215 0.03 22.30 2.12
N ASP A 216 -0.55 23.51 2.09
CA ASP A 216 -1.61 23.90 3.00
C ASP A 216 -2.93 23.16 2.72
N THR A 217 -3.23 22.84 1.47
CA THR A 217 -4.35 21.97 1.10
C THR A 217 -4.17 20.57 1.70
N VAL A 218 -2.96 20.01 1.60
CA VAL A 218 -2.64 18.73 2.21
C VAL A 218 -2.81 18.78 3.73
N ARG A 219 -2.25 19.81 4.40
CA ARG A 219 -2.33 19.96 5.85
C ARG A 219 -3.75 20.20 6.37
N GLN A 220 -4.53 21.01 5.66
CA GLN A 220 -5.84 21.46 6.15
C GLN A 220 -6.98 20.56 5.70
N LEU A 221 -6.88 19.90 4.55
CA LEU A 221 -7.99 19.15 3.96
C LEU A 221 -7.73 17.64 3.88
N VAL A 222 -6.52 17.20 3.49
CA VAL A 222 -6.23 15.78 3.30
C VAL A 222 -5.86 15.09 4.61
N ILE A 223 -4.84 15.58 5.31
CA ILE A 223 -4.34 14.98 6.57
C ILE A 223 -5.43 14.81 7.63
N PRO A 224 -6.37 15.76 7.84
CA PRO A 224 -7.47 15.54 8.78
C PRO A 224 -8.34 14.33 8.45
N GLN A 225 -8.50 13.96 7.17
CA GLN A 225 -9.26 12.77 6.79
C GLN A 225 -8.48 11.47 7.08
N TYR A 226 -7.16 11.48 6.86
CA TYR A 226 -6.31 10.36 7.29
C TYR A 226 -6.39 10.15 8.79
N LYS A 227 -6.29 11.23 9.57
CA LYS A 227 -6.32 11.14 11.03
C LYS A 227 -7.59 10.45 11.54
N ARG A 228 -8.74 10.67 10.93
CA ARG A 228 -9.99 9.99 11.30
C ARG A 228 -9.86 8.48 11.15
N VAL A 229 -9.26 8.00 10.04
CA VAL A 229 -9.03 6.58 9.80
C VAL A 229 -7.94 6.04 10.71
N ILE A 230 -6.82 6.75 10.86
CA ILE A 230 -5.71 6.38 11.74
C ILE A 230 -6.20 6.16 13.17
N ASP A 231 -7.00 7.10 13.71
CA ASP A 231 -7.55 6.98 15.06
C ASP A 231 -8.43 5.73 15.23
N ARG A 232 -9.19 5.34 14.19
CA ARG A 232 -9.97 4.07 14.19
C ARG A 232 -9.08 2.83 14.15
N VAL A 233 -8.03 2.85 13.33
CA VAL A 233 -7.06 1.76 13.21
C VAL A 233 -6.31 1.56 14.53
N HIS A 234 -5.84 2.65 15.15
CA HIS A 234 -5.18 2.61 16.46
C HIS A 234 -6.11 2.13 17.56
N ALA A 235 -7.38 2.58 17.56
CA ALA A 235 -8.38 2.08 18.52
C ALA A 235 -8.66 0.58 18.38
N ALA A 236 -8.42 0.00 17.18
CA ALA A 236 -8.45 -1.43 16.95
C ALA A 236 -7.12 -2.16 17.28
N GLY A 237 -6.14 -1.45 17.85
CA GLY A 237 -4.84 -2.00 18.26
C GLY A 237 -3.94 -2.40 17.10
N LYS A 238 -3.99 -1.67 15.98
CA LYS A 238 -3.21 -1.97 14.77
C LYS A 238 -2.36 -0.78 14.35
N PRO A 239 -1.12 -1.01 13.87
CA PRO A 239 -0.33 0.04 13.25
C PRO A 239 -0.89 0.42 11.87
N PHE A 240 -0.62 1.68 11.50
CA PHE A 240 -1.05 2.29 10.25
C PHE A 240 0.14 2.60 9.33
N LEU A 241 0.13 2.01 8.14
CA LEU A 241 1.10 2.26 7.09
C LEU A 241 0.51 3.23 6.06
N LEU A 242 1.21 4.31 5.77
CA LEU A 242 0.91 5.15 4.61
C LEU A 242 1.78 4.73 3.42
N HIS A 243 1.14 4.26 2.35
CA HIS A 243 1.76 4.23 1.02
C HIS A 243 1.49 5.58 0.36
N CYS A 244 2.52 6.29 -0.04
CA CYS A 244 2.34 7.57 -0.72
C CYS A 244 3.47 7.78 -1.73
N CYS A 245 3.09 7.91 -2.99
CA CYS A 245 4.03 8.16 -4.08
C CYS A 245 4.52 9.61 -4.09
N GLY A 246 5.67 9.81 -4.75
CA GLY A 246 6.22 11.12 -5.03
C GLY A 246 6.98 11.81 -3.89
N CYS A 247 7.35 13.04 -4.16
CA CYS A 247 8.12 13.89 -3.25
C CYS A 247 7.20 14.56 -2.22
N ILE A 248 7.12 13.98 -1.02
CA ILE A 248 6.23 14.44 0.06
C ILE A 248 6.99 14.96 1.29
N PHE A 249 8.29 15.23 1.16
CA PHE A 249 9.13 15.68 2.29
C PHE A 249 8.58 16.90 3.02
N GLU A 250 7.91 17.81 2.30
CA GLU A 250 7.39 19.06 2.84
C GLU A 250 6.25 18.86 3.87
N VAL A 251 5.55 17.72 3.81
CA VAL A 251 4.42 17.39 4.70
C VAL A 251 4.67 16.15 5.56
N MET A 252 5.85 15.54 5.49
CA MET A 252 6.14 14.32 6.23
C MET A 252 6.02 14.48 7.76
N ASP A 253 6.46 15.61 8.30
CA ASP A 253 6.32 15.88 9.74
C ASP A 253 4.86 15.99 10.16
N ASP A 254 4.02 16.58 9.32
CA ASP A 254 2.57 16.70 9.54
C ASP A 254 1.90 15.31 9.46
N LEU A 255 2.31 14.46 8.51
CA LEU A 255 1.82 13.08 8.39
C LEU A 255 2.20 12.22 9.61
N ILE A 256 3.45 12.34 10.08
CA ILE A 256 3.91 11.67 11.31
C ILE A 256 3.13 12.17 12.53
N ALA A 257 2.91 13.48 12.63
CA ALA A 257 2.12 14.06 13.72
C ALA A 257 0.64 13.63 13.67
N ALA A 258 0.10 13.30 12.48
CA ALA A 258 -1.24 12.75 12.33
C ALA A 258 -1.33 11.28 12.81
N GLY A 259 -0.19 10.59 12.97
CA GLY A 259 -0.12 9.27 13.57
C GLY A 259 0.18 8.13 12.60
N ILE A 260 0.81 8.36 11.44
CA ILE A 260 1.31 7.23 10.66
C ILE A 260 2.43 6.53 11.43
N ASP A 261 2.39 5.20 11.50
CA ASP A 261 3.40 4.39 12.17
C ASP A 261 4.51 3.95 11.22
N ALA A 262 4.18 3.80 9.95
CA ALA A 262 5.14 3.43 8.93
C ALA A 262 4.85 4.12 7.58
N LYS A 263 5.87 4.20 6.73
CA LYS A 263 5.79 4.78 5.38
C LYS A 263 6.37 3.83 4.33
N HIS A 264 5.68 3.72 3.23
CA HIS A 264 6.07 3.23 1.91
C HIS A 264 5.59 4.28 0.90
N SER A 265 6.09 4.57 -0.16
CA SER A 265 6.85 4.24 -1.30
C SER A 265 8.18 5.05 -1.29
N ASN A 266 9.12 4.62 -2.09
CA ASN A 266 10.39 5.33 -2.27
C ASN A 266 10.95 5.04 -3.67
N GLU A 267 11.41 6.07 -4.34
CA GLU A 267 12.01 6.02 -5.66
C GLU A 267 13.33 6.79 -5.63
N ASP A 268 14.41 6.18 -6.12
CA ASP A 268 15.75 6.80 -6.14
C ASP A 268 15.78 8.10 -6.98
N ALA A 269 14.87 8.22 -7.97
CA ALA A 269 14.70 9.44 -8.75
C ALA A 269 14.23 10.65 -7.92
N ILE A 270 13.61 10.42 -6.74
CA ILE A 270 13.19 11.45 -5.79
C ILE A 270 14.27 11.67 -4.75
N ALA A 271 14.69 10.58 -4.10
CA ALA A 271 15.77 10.57 -3.12
C ALA A 271 16.23 9.13 -2.86
N PRO A 272 17.54 8.90 -2.62
CA PRO A 272 18.02 7.59 -2.22
C PRO A 272 17.37 7.17 -0.90
N PHE A 273 17.18 5.86 -0.70
CA PHE A 273 16.48 5.35 0.49
C PHE A 273 17.18 5.72 1.81
N GLU A 274 18.49 5.92 1.78
CA GLU A 274 19.27 6.40 2.93
C GLU A 274 18.81 7.75 3.47
N ARG A 275 18.28 8.62 2.61
CA ARG A 275 17.70 9.88 3.06
C ARG A 275 16.45 9.64 3.90
N TRP A 276 15.58 8.72 3.47
CA TRP A 276 14.40 8.33 4.26
C TRP A 276 14.82 7.74 5.61
N ILE A 277 15.85 6.88 5.64
CA ILE A 277 16.40 6.34 6.88
C ILE A 277 16.93 7.46 7.77
N HIS A 278 17.78 8.35 7.22
CA HIS A 278 18.39 9.44 7.99
C HIS A 278 17.35 10.39 8.60
N ASP A 279 16.31 10.73 7.83
CA ASP A 279 15.37 11.78 8.23
C ASP A 279 14.24 11.24 9.14
N TYR A 280 13.88 9.94 9.05
CA TYR A 280 12.64 9.45 9.66
C TYR A 280 12.73 8.12 10.43
N SER A 281 13.83 7.34 10.32
CA SER A 281 13.89 6.00 10.92
C SER A 281 13.90 5.95 12.45
N ASP A 282 14.10 7.08 13.11
CA ASP A 282 13.96 7.22 14.55
C ASP A 282 12.51 7.40 15.03
N ARG A 283 11.58 7.67 14.09
CA ARG A 283 10.19 8.03 14.40
C ARG A 283 9.17 7.04 13.85
N ILE A 284 9.41 6.48 12.67
CA ILE A 284 8.46 5.58 11.97
C ILE A 284 9.18 4.41 11.31
N GLY A 285 8.45 3.34 11.07
CA GLY A 285 8.89 2.23 10.23
C GLY A 285 9.02 2.63 8.75
N LEU A 286 10.03 2.08 8.07
CA LEU A 286 10.29 2.36 6.64
C LEU A 286 10.22 1.07 5.84
N PHE A 287 9.36 1.05 4.83
CA PHE A 287 9.10 -0.12 3.99
C PHE A 287 9.57 0.14 2.56
N GLY A 288 10.18 -0.86 1.90
CA GLY A 288 10.70 -0.75 0.55
C GLY A 288 12.23 -0.80 0.50
N GLY A 289 12.88 0.18 -0.11
CA GLY A 289 14.34 0.35 -0.17
C GLY A 289 14.95 -0.06 -1.50
N ILE A 290 14.25 -0.83 -2.35
CA ILE A 290 14.78 -1.24 -3.65
C ILE A 290 14.00 -0.51 -4.74
N ASP A 291 14.71 0.31 -5.49
CA ASP A 291 14.14 1.12 -6.58
C ASP A 291 13.56 0.24 -7.69
N MET A 292 12.36 0.59 -8.16
CA MET A 292 11.66 -0.16 -9.21
C MET A 292 12.36 -0.07 -10.56
N ASP A 293 12.90 1.09 -10.92
CA ASP A 293 13.64 1.25 -12.18
C ASP A 293 14.88 0.34 -12.20
N PHE A 294 15.49 0.12 -11.01
CA PHE A 294 16.59 -0.83 -10.88
C PHE A 294 16.13 -2.27 -11.14
N ILE A 295 15.03 -2.70 -10.54
CA ILE A 295 14.49 -4.06 -10.75
C ILE A 295 14.13 -4.30 -12.21
N VAL A 296 13.52 -3.31 -12.88
CA VAL A 296 13.11 -3.43 -14.28
C VAL A 296 14.31 -3.49 -15.24
N SER A 297 15.36 -2.69 -14.97
CA SER A 297 16.42 -2.41 -15.96
C SER A 297 17.70 -3.23 -15.79
N ARG A 298 17.86 -3.95 -14.66
CA ARG A 298 19.12 -4.66 -14.36
C ARG A 298 18.99 -6.17 -14.57
N THR A 299 20.15 -6.84 -14.62
CA THR A 299 20.21 -8.30 -14.68
C THR A 299 19.94 -8.92 -13.31
N PRO A 300 19.49 -10.19 -13.26
CA PRO A 300 19.32 -10.93 -12.00
C PRO A 300 20.56 -10.93 -11.10
N GLU A 301 21.78 -11.01 -11.70
CA GLU A 301 23.05 -10.98 -10.96
C GLU A 301 23.32 -9.62 -10.33
N GLU A 302 22.99 -8.51 -11.00
CA GLU A 302 23.13 -7.16 -10.46
C GLU A 302 22.14 -6.94 -9.33
N ILE A 303 20.91 -7.45 -9.47
CA ILE A 303 19.88 -7.38 -8.43
C ILE A 303 20.33 -8.13 -7.18
N ARG A 304 20.81 -9.38 -7.30
CA ARG A 304 21.34 -10.14 -6.16
C ARG A 304 22.46 -9.39 -5.45
N ARG A 305 23.43 -8.84 -6.21
CA ARG A 305 24.55 -8.07 -5.62
C ARG A 305 24.06 -6.82 -4.87
N LYS A 306 23.04 -6.12 -5.39
CA LYS A 306 22.46 -4.96 -4.70
C LYS A 306 21.80 -5.39 -3.38
N ILE A 307 20.98 -6.45 -3.42
CA ILE A 307 20.32 -6.96 -2.19
C ILE A 307 21.34 -7.42 -1.15
N ASP A 308 22.38 -8.17 -1.56
CA ASP A 308 23.44 -8.64 -0.64
C ASP A 308 24.17 -7.48 0.06
N ALA A 309 24.31 -6.34 -0.62
CA ALA A 309 24.95 -5.16 -0.06
C ALA A 309 23.98 -4.33 0.83
N GLU A 310 22.76 -4.12 0.36
CA GLU A 310 21.84 -3.12 0.94
C GLU A 310 20.94 -3.69 2.04
N ALA A 311 20.50 -4.94 1.94
CA ALA A 311 19.62 -5.51 2.94
C ALA A 311 20.24 -5.53 4.36
N PRO A 312 21.51 -5.97 4.55
CA PRO A 312 22.18 -5.87 5.84
C PRO A 312 22.35 -4.42 6.30
N ARG A 313 22.74 -3.53 5.39
CA ARG A 313 23.04 -2.13 5.68
C ARG A 313 21.79 -1.37 6.11
N PHE A 314 20.69 -1.48 5.36
CA PHE A 314 19.44 -0.81 5.71
C PHE A 314 18.86 -1.34 7.03
N ARG A 315 18.95 -2.67 7.24
CA ARG A 315 18.53 -3.28 8.50
C ARG A 315 19.35 -2.79 9.71
N GLU A 316 20.62 -2.47 9.51
CA GLU A 316 21.47 -1.91 10.58
C GLU A 316 21.11 -0.46 10.89
N LEU A 317 20.85 0.34 9.84
CA LEU A 317 20.62 1.79 9.95
C LEU A 317 19.19 2.15 10.40
N ALA A 318 18.18 1.36 10.00
CA ALA A 318 16.79 1.63 10.35
C ALA A 318 16.34 0.79 11.57
N ASN A 319 15.46 1.35 12.40
CA ASN A 319 14.84 0.61 13.51
C ASN A 319 13.76 -0.34 12.97
N GLY A 320 12.63 0.18 12.53
CA GLY A 320 11.57 -0.56 11.85
C GLY A 320 11.82 -0.58 10.35
N PHE A 321 12.16 -1.76 9.80
CA PHE A 321 12.44 -1.89 8.38
C PHE A 321 11.84 -3.17 7.81
N ALA A 322 11.11 -3.04 6.70
CA ALA A 322 10.65 -4.16 5.87
C ALA A 322 11.18 -3.96 4.45
N ILE A 323 11.97 -4.92 3.96
CA ILE A 323 12.59 -4.81 2.64
C ILE A 323 11.60 -5.20 1.53
N GLY A 324 11.62 -4.46 0.46
CA GLY A 324 10.85 -4.70 -0.76
C GLY A 324 11.13 -3.66 -1.82
N THR A 325 10.33 -3.64 -2.86
CA THR A 325 10.45 -2.59 -3.87
C THR A 325 9.90 -1.26 -3.36
N GLY A 326 10.31 -0.18 -3.99
CA GLY A 326 9.84 1.17 -3.64
C GLY A 326 8.43 1.48 -4.13
N ASN A 327 7.77 0.56 -4.83
CA ASN A 327 6.41 0.71 -5.34
C ASN A 327 5.74 -0.67 -5.49
N SER A 328 4.72 -0.83 -6.35
CA SER A 328 4.10 -2.11 -6.70
C SER A 328 4.97 -2.91 -7.69
N ILE A 329 4.72 -4.21 -7.83
CA ILE A 329 5.27 -5.05 -8.89
C ILE A 329 4.23 -5.16 -10.03
N PRO A 330 4.29 -4.30 -11.06
CA PRO A 330 3.37 -4.33 -12.20
C PRO A 330 3.77 -5.38 -13.25
N ASP A 331 2.89 -5.58 -14.22
CA ASP A 331 2.98 -6.59 -15.28
C ASP A 331 4.25 -6.53 -16.13
N TYR A 332 4.86 -5.35 -16.25
CA TYR A 332 6.05 -5.15 -17.09
C TYR A 332 7.38 -5.47 -16.38
N VAL A 333 7.35 -5.82 -15.10
CA VAL A 333 8.55 -6.27 -14.38
C VAL A 333 8.95 -7.65 -14.90
N PRO A 334 10.22 -7.86 -15.32
CA PRO A 334 10.66 -9.22 -15.65
C PRO A 334 10.53 -10.14 -14.42
N ALA A 335 9.76 -11.22 -14.57
CA ALA A 335 9.49 -12.14 -13.45
C ALA A 335 10.79 -12.76 -12.89
N GLU A 336 11.80 -13.01 -13.75
CA GLU A 336 13.12 -13.48 -13.34
C GLU A 336 13.88 -12.48 -12.45
N ASN A 337 13.70 -11.18 -12.69
CA ASN A 337 14.31 -10.11 -11.91
C ASN A 337 13.68 -10.02 -10.51
N TYR A 338 12.36 -10.07 -10.46
CA TYR A 338 11.66 -10.12 -9.19
C TYR A 338 11.99 -11.40 -8.39
N LEU A 339 12.05 -12.55 -9.05
CA LEU A 339 12.49 -13.79 -8.43
C LEU A 339 13.92 -13.69 -7.87
N ALA A 340 14.85 -13.06 -8.61
CA ALA A 340 16.21 -12.85 -8.14
C ALA A 340 16.28 -11.99 -6.86
N MET A 341 15.45 -10.96 -6.75
CA MET A 341 15.30 -10.18 -5.53
C MET A 341 14.79 -11.05 -4.37
N LEU A 342 13.71 -11.80 -4.59
CA LEU A 342 13.13 -12.70 -3.58
C LEU A 342 14.14 -13.73 -3.08
N GLU A 343 14.88 -14.37 -3.99
CA GLU A 343 15.92 -15.36 -3.65
C GLU A 343 17.03 -14.76 -2.79
N ALA A 344 17.55 -13.58 -3.16
CA ALA A 344 18.61 -12.90 -2.42
C ALA A 344 18.16 -12.47 -1.02
N VAL A 345 16.98 -11.85 -0.92
CA VAL A 345 16.43 -11.45 0.38
C VAL A 345 16.21 -12.67 1.29
N ASN A 346 15.64 -13.77 0.76
CA ASN A 346 15.42 -14.98 1.54
C ASN A 346 16.71 -15.67 1.97
N ALA A 347 17.76 -15.66 1.12
CA ALA A 347 19.09 -16.15 1.51
C ALA A 347 19.65 -15.36 2.72
N TYR A 348 19.50 -14.04 2.71
CA TYR A 348 19.88 -13.21 3.86
C TYR A 348 19.02 -13.51 5.12
N ARG A 349 17.69 -13.64 4.97
CA ARG A 349 16.79 -14.02 6.07
C ARG A 349 17.16 -15.35 6.70
N ASP A 350 17.45 -16.36 5.87
CA ASP A 350 17.91 -17.69 6.34
C ASP A 350 19.21 -17.60 7.13
N SER A 351 20.13 -16.71 6.72
CA SER A 351 21.38 -16.47 7.46
C SER A 351 21.16 -15.85 8.85
N LEU A 352 20.12 -15.02 9.01
CA LEU A 352 19.75 -14.44 10.30
C LEU A 352 19.15 -15.49 11.25
N SER A 353 18.39 -16.47 10.72
CA SER A 353 17.75 -17.51 11.53
C SER A 353 18.74 -18.56 12.08
N GLN A 354 19.98 -18.58 11.61
CA GLN A 354 21.03 -19.50 12.04
C GLN A 354 21.97 -18.91 13.12
N ARG A 355 21.77 -17.64 13.46
CA ARG A 355 22.55 -16.95 14.50
C ARG A 355 21.85 -17.02 15.86
#